data_79a72c3c16b2059a640d2d59fa059e37
#
_entry.id   79a72c3c16b2059a640d2d59fa059e37
#
_cell.length_a   1.000
_cell.length_b   1.000
_cell.length_c   1.000
_cell.angle_alpha   90.00
_cell.angle_beta   90.00
_cell.angle_gamma   90.00
#
_symmetry.space_group_name_H-M   'P 1'
#
loop_
_entity.id
_entity.type
_entity.pdbx_description
1 polymer ?
#
loop_
_entity_poly.entity_id
_entity_poly.type
_entity_poly.pdbx_seq_one_letter_code
_entity_poly.pdbx_strand_id
1 'polypeptide(L)'
;MNKTETMRRDWDDRARKNAFHYIASWREEWDLASFLASGEEDYSRLVPPVLERCGIPTTGQVMVELGCGAGRMTRSFARRYDCVLALDLSSEMLQRAREIHSQTRNILWLRVGGVDLACLANDSANFSFSYLMLQHLPSEEMAFSYIREMLRVLRPGGAFLFQFNGSHKPTMSLRGRLAWGMVDALWSAQLLSLSRKTASLLGLDPATAGKSWRGAAISANCIAALVQANGGEVREMPGEGTPIAWCCGVKKVRA
;
A
#
# COMPACT_ATOMS: atom_id res chain seq x y z
N MET A 1 21.07 3.42 10.26
CA MET A 1 20.05 4.45 9.97
C MET A 1 18.77 3.75 9.51
N ASN A 2 17.65 4.01 10.13
CA ASN A 2 16.41 3.23 9.94
C ASN A 2 15.67 3.69 8.67
N LYS A 3 15.65 2.85 7.61
CA LYS A 3 14.96 3.10 6.32
C LYS A 3 13.47 3.42 6.51
N THR A 4 12.85 2.82 7.52
CA THR A 4 11.45 3.04 7.88
C THR A 4 11.19 4.47 8.33
N GLU A 5 12.06 5.04 9.15
CA GLU A 5 11.93 6.41 9.63
C GLU A 5 12.08 7.42 8.48
N THR A 6 12.99 7.17 7.54
CA THR A 6 13.12 8.02 6.35
C THR A 6 11.86 7.95 5.49
N MET A 7 11.31 6.76 5.28
CA MET A 7 10.05 6.57 4.54
C MET A 7 8.88 7.27 5.25
N ARG A 8 8.78 7.14 6.56
CA ARG A 8 7.75 7.83 7.36
C ARG A 8 7.80 9.35 7.17
N ARG A 9 8.99 9.95 7.32
CA ARG A 9 9.17 11.40 7.13
C ARG A 9 8.83 11.84 5.71
N ASP A 10 9.22 11.07 4.72
CA ASP A 10 8.91 11.36 3.32
C ASP A 10 7.39 11.38 3.07
N TRP A 11 6.65 10.40 3.60
CA TRP A 11 5.19 10.37 3.49
C TRP A 11 4.50 11.43 4.34
N ASP A 12 4.99 11.76 5.54
CA ASP A 12 4.51 12.90 6.33
C ASP A 12 4.68 14.22 5.57
N ASP A 13 5.83 14.45 4.93
CA ASP A 13 6.08 15.64 4.11
C ASP A 13 5.15 15.72 2.89
N ARG A 14 4.88 14.59 2.23
CA ARG A 14 3.92 14.51 1.12
C ARG A 14 2.51 14.82 1.59
N ALA A 15 2.10 14.29 2.72
CA ALA A 15 0.80 14.55 3.32
C ALA A 15 0.59 16.04 3.65
N ARG A 16 1.61 16.71 4.19
CA ARG A 16 1.56 18.16 4.47
C ARG A 16 1.45 19.00 3.20
N LYS A 17 2.13 18.58 2.13
CA LYS A 17 2.10 19.31 0.86
C LYS A 17 0.75 19.20 0.18
N ASN A 18 0.31 18.00 -0.12
CA ASN A 18 -0.95 17.70 -0.78
C ASN A 18 -1.26 16.21 -0.66
N ALA A 19 -1.91 15.81 0.45
CA ALA A 19 -2.21 14.40 0.73
C ALA A 19 -2.98 13.73 -0.42
N PHE A 20 -3.97 14.42 -1.00
CA PHE A 20 -4.82 13.84 -2.03
C PHE A 20 -4.05 13.56 -3.32
N HIS A 21 -3.22 14.50 -3.76
CA HIS A 21 -2.37 14.32 -4.94
C HIS A 21 -1.41 13.13 -4.77
N TYR A 22 -0.73 13.01 -3.62
CA TYR A 22 0.22 11.91 -3.43
C TYR A 22 -0.42 10.54 -3.22
N ILE A 23 -1.71 10.48 -2.89
CA ILE A 23 -2.49 9.24 -2.86
C ILE A 23 -3.03 8.89 -4.24
N ALA A 24 -3.43 9.91 -5.02
CA ALA A 24 -4.12 9.78 -6.30
C ALA A 24 -3.47 10.73 -7.33
N SER A 25 -2.24 10.39 -7.75
CA SER A 25 -1.34 11.27 -8.52
C SER A 25 -1.73 11.50 -9.98
N TRP A 26 -2.78 10.85 -10.48
CA TRP A 26 -3.30 11.05 -11.85
C TRP A 26 -4.08 12.37 -12.02
N ARG A 27 -4.28 13.14 -10.94
CA ARG A 27 -4.89 14.47 -10.93
C ARG A 27 -4.10 15.39 -10.01
N GLU A 28 -3.86 16.63 -10.44
CA GLU A 28 -3.08 17.59 -9.64
C GLU A 28 -3.90 18.18 -8.49
N GLU A 29 -5.14 18.56 -8.78
CA GLU A 29 -6.05 19.16 -7.80
C GLU A 29 -7.24 18.28 -7.52
N TRP A 30 -7.51 18.06 -6.26
CA TRP A 30 -8.62 17.29 -5.75
C TRP A 30 -9.43 18.11 -4.76
N ASP A 31 -10.72 18.24 -4.98
CA ASP A 31 -11.66 18.53 -3.91
C ASP A 31 -12.01 17.24 -3.15
N LEU A 32 -12.51 17.39 -1.92
CA LEU A 32 -12.81 16.23 -1.07
C LEU A 32 -13.86 15.28 -1.67
N ALA A 33 -14.89 15.83 -2.32
CA ALA A 33 -15.98 15.03 -2.87
C ALA A 33 -15.47 14.13 -4.02
N SER A 34 -14.73 14.70 -4.97
CA SER A 34 -14.16 13.96 -6.10
C SER A 34 -13.08 12.97 -5.65
N PHE A 35 -12.28 13.31 -4.63
CA PHE A 35 -11.30 12.39 -4.03
C PHE A 35 -11.99 11.14 -3.45
N LEU A 36 -13.03 11.31 -2.66
CA LEU A 36 -13.79 10.20 -2.09
C LEU A 36 -14.60 9.42 -3.14
N ALA A 37 -15.15 10.10 -4.14
CA ALA A 37 -15.84 9.45 -5.27
C ALA A 37 -14.89 8.52 -6.03
N SER A 38 -13.66 8.98 -6.31
CA SER A 38 -12.64 8.15 -6.95
C SER A 38 -12.28 6.89 -6.15
N GLY A 39 -12.37 6.96 -4.82
CA GLY A 39 -12.19 5.80 -3.94
C GLY A 39 -13.32 4.77 -4.07
N GLU A 40 -14.58 5.22 -4.19
CA GLU A 40 -15.72 4.35 -4.42
C GLU A 40 -15.69 3.72 -5.83
N GLU A 41 -15.28 4.48 -6.83
CA GLU A 41 -15.08 3.98 -8.20
C GLU A 41 -14.01 2.89 -8.24
N ASP A 42 -12.85 3.13 -7.63
CA ASP A 42 -11.79 2.13 -7.55
C ASP A 42 -12.22 0.91 -6.74
N TYR A 43 -12.90 1.10 -5.61
CA TYR A 43 -13.48 -0.02 -4.87
C TYR A 43 -14.37 -0.87 -5.76
N SER A 44 -15.36 -0.26 -6.40
CA SER A 44 -16.36 -0.95 -7.21
C SER A 44 -15.75 -1.68 -8.40
N ARG A 45 -14.72 -1.10 -9.01
CA ARG A 45 -14.01 -1.67 -10.15
C ARG A 45 -13.03 -2.79 -9.79
N LEU A 46 -12.35 -2.68 -8.63
CA LEU A 46 -11.21 -3.53 -8.30
C LEU A 46 -11.55 -4.65 -7.32
N VAL A 47 -12.42 -4.38 -6.33
CA VAL A 47 -12.58 -5.30 -5.20
C VAL A 47 -13.67 -6.35 -5.45
N PRO A 48 -14.98 -6.00 -5.64
CA PRO A 48 -16.01 -7.00 -5.80
C PRO A 48 -15.78 -7.96 -6.97
N PRO A 49 -15.40 -7.51 -8.19
CA PRO A 49 -15.25 -8.43 -9.31
C PRO A 49 -14.16 -9.49 -9.12
N VAL A 50 -13.08 -9.14 -8.40
CA VAL A 50 -12.01 -10.11 -8.09
C VAL A 50 -12.47 -11.08 -7.00
N LEU A 51 -13.08 -10.58 -5.92
CA LEU A 51 -13.56 -11.41 -4.83
C LEU A 51 -14.65 -12.39 -5.30
N GLU A 52 -15.57 -11.94 -6.15
CA GLU A 52 -16.63 -12.78 -6.73
C GLU A 52 -16.06 -13.91 -7.58
N ARG A 53 -15.10 -13.62 -8.48
CA ARG A 53 -14.43 -14.68 -9.28
C ARG A 53 -13.69 -15.68 -8.41
N CYS A 54 -13.18 -15.23 -7.27
CA CYS A 54 -12.48 -16.09 -6.30
C CYS A 54 -13.44 -16.82 -5.33
N GLY A 55 -14.75 -16.58 -5.40
CA GLY A 55 -15.73 -17.14 -4.47
C GLY A 55 -15.58 -16.60 -3.04
N ILE A 56 -15.16 -15.35 -2.90
CA ILE A 56 -14.87 -14.69 -1.60
C ILE A 56 -15.98 -13.67 -1.30
N PRO A 57 -16.56 -13.66 -0.09
CA PRO A 57 -17.55 -12.66 0.31
C PRO A 57 -16.98 -11.24 0.25
N THR A 58 -17.80 -10.29 -0.23
CA THR A 58 -17.46 -8.86 -0.32
C THR A 58 -17.81 -8.08 0.95
N THR A 59 -18.35 -8.76 1.94
CA THR A 59 -18.73 -8.21 3.25
C THR A 59 -18.20 -9.09 4.38
N GLY A 60 -18.12 -8.58 5.59
CA GLY A 60 -17.64 -9.34 6.74
C GLY A 60 -17.56 -8.51 8.01
N GLN A 61 -17.09 -9.14 9.08
CA GLN A 61 -16.99 -8.49 10.38
C GLN A 61 -15.80 -7.51 10.45
N VAL A 62 -14.59 -8.00 10.24
CA VAL A 62 -13.38 -7.20 10.39
C VAL A 62 -12.53 -7.25 9.11
N MET A 63 -12.15 -6.08 8.63
CA MET A 63 -11.18 -5.98 7.55
C MET A 63 -10.00 -5.10 7.93
N VAL A 64 -8.85 -5.37 7.32
CA VAL A 64 -7.61 -4.61 7.47
C VAL A 64 -7.30 -3.94 6.13
N GLU A 65 -7.20 -2.61 6.12
CA GLU A 65 -6.68 -1.83 5.00
C GLU A 65 -5.26 -1.36 5.33
N LEU A 66 -4.28 -1.88 4.61
CA LEU A 66 -2.88 -1.53 4.79
C LEU A 66 -2.46 -0.46 3.78
N GLY A 67 -1.96 0.68 4.28
CA GLY A 67 -1.64 1.86 3.47
C GLY A 67 -2.88 2.67 3.12
N CYS A 68 -3.74 2.93 4.10
CA CYS A 68 -5.01 3.62 3.89
C CYS A 68 -4.87 5.10 3.48
N GLY A 69 -3.69 5.71 3.70
CA GLY A 69 -3.46 7.14 3.45
C GLY A 69 -4.46 8.02 4.16
N ALA A 70 -5.06 8.99 3.46
CA ALA A 70 -6.13 9.84 3.98
C ALA A 70 -7.53 9.20 3.90
N GLY A 71 -7.61 7.89 3.71
CA GLY A 71 -8.88 7.14 3.76
C GLY A 71 -9.70 7.16 2.48
N ARG A 72 -9.06 7.26 1.31
CA ARG A 72 -9.74 7.36 0.02
C ARG A 72 -10.70 6.19 -0.25
N MET A 73 -10.27 4.96 -0.02
CA MET A 73 -11.08 3.75 -0.18
C MET A 73 -11.70 3.25 1.12
N THR A 74 -11.17 3.68 2.27
CA THR A 74 -11.60 3.24 3.60
C THR A 74 -13.10 3.40 3.83
N ARG A 75 -13.70 4.50 3.33
CA ARG A 75 -15.13 4.75 3.42
C ARG A 75 -15.96 3.67 2.70
N SER A 76 -15.48 3.16 1.58
CA SER A 76 -16.16 2.12 0.81
C SER A 76 -16.16 0.79 1.57
N PHE A 77 -15.07 0.48 2.26
CA PHE A 77 -14.99 -0.67 3.14
C PHE A 77 -15.87 -0.51 4.39
N ALA A 78 -15.88 0.67 5.00
CA ALA A 78 -16.68 0.93 6.21
C ALA A 78 -18.20 0.78 6.01
N ARG A 79 -18.68 0.86 4.77
CA ARG A 79 -20.08 0.59 4.42
C ARG A 79 -20.41 -0.90 4.33
N ARG A 80 -19.41 -1.79 4.32
CA ARG A 80 -19.54 -3.21 3.97
C ARG A 80 -18.99 -4.14 5.05
N TYR A 81 -18.19 -3.61 5.96
CA TYR A 81 -17.61 -4.36 7.08
C TYR A 81 -18.01 -3.73 8.40
N ASP A 82 -18.23 -4.56 9.41
CA ASP A 82 -18.61 -4.09 10.75
C ASP A 82 -17.50 -3.25 11.39
N CYS A 83 -16.23 -3.57 11.10
CA CYS A 83 -15.07 -2.86 11.58
C CYS A 83 -13.97 -2.80 10.51
N VAL A 84 -13.41 -1.61 10.29
CA VAL A 84 -12.27 -1.39 9.41
C VAL A 84 -11.06 -0.97 10.25
N LEU A 85 -10.01 -1.78 10.22
CA LEU A 85 -8.71 -1.45 10.77
C LEU A 85 -7.87 -0.80 9.66
N ALA A 86 -7.84 0.53 9.65
CA ALA A 86 -7.17 1.33 8.62
C ALA A 86 -5.76 1.73 9.10
N LEU A 87 -4.75 1.19 8.43
CA LEU A 87 -3.36 1.30 8.85
C LEU A 87 -2.53 2.12 7.87
N ASP A 88 -1.73 3.03 8.40
CA ASP A 88 -0.73 3.76 7.63
C ASP A 88 0.54 4.02 8.47
N LEU A 89 1.66 4.25 7.80
CA LEU A 89 2.93 4.62 8.42
C LEU A 89 2.94 6.12 8.80
N SER A 90 2.31 6.97 7.99
CA SER A 90 2.30 8.41 8.12
C SER A 90 1.26 8.88 9.14
N SER A 91 1.75 9.57 10.17
CA SER A 91 0.88 10.21 11.17
C SER A 91 0.04 11.33 10.56
N GLU A 92 0.58 12.07 9.61
CA GLU A 92 -0.09 13.17 8.92
C GLU A 92 -1.24 12.65 8.01
N MET A 93 -1.02 11.53 7.30
CA MET A 93 -2.09 10.88 6.54
C MET A 93 -3.23 10.44 7.44
N LEU A 94 -2.91 9.77 8.57
CA LEU A 94 -3.92 9.33 9.53
C LEU A 94 -4.65 10.48 10.21
N GLN A 95 -3.98 11.60 10.45
CA GLN A 95 -4.66 12.80 10.97
C GLN A 95 -5.70 13.31 9.97
N ARG A 96 -5.33 13.46 8.70
CA ARG A 96 -6.24 13.83 7.61
C ARG A 96 -7.41 12.85 7.48
N ALA A 97 -7.12 11.55 7.56
CA ALA A 97 -8.15 10.53 7.50
C ALA A 97 -9.19 10.66 8.62
N ARG A 98 -8.75 10.88 9.87
CA ARG A 98 -9.67 11.11 11.02
C ARG A 98 -10.54 12.35 10.85
N GLU A 99 -9.98 13.45 10.34
CA GLU A 99 -10.71 14.68 10.05
C GLU A 99 -11.80 14.45 9.00
N ILE A 100 -11.43 13.82 7.87
CA ILE A 100 -12.34 13.54 6.74
C ILE A 100 -13.46 12.59 7.15
N HIS A 101 -13.17 11.57 7.94
CA HIS A 101 -14.10 10.51 8.30
C HIS A 101 -14.62 10.60 9.74
N SER A 102 -14.63 11.80 10.33
CA SER A 102 -15.01 12.05 11.73
C SER A 102 -16.41 11.54 12.11
N GLN A 103 -17.30 11.38 11.13
CA GLN A 103 -18.67 10.85 11.31
C GLN A 103 -18.78 9.32 11.12
N THR A 104 -17.69 8.64 10.72
CA THR A 104 -17.71 7.19 10.46
C THR A 104 -17.14 6.47 11.67
N ARG A 105 -17.99 5.77 12.42
CA ARG A 105 -17.64 5.24 13.75
C ARG A 105 -17.00 3.86 13.76
N ASN A 106 -17.09 3.12 12.66
CA ASN A 106 -16.57 1.76 12.55
C ASN A 106 -15.19 1.68 11.89
N ILE A 107 -14.40 2.76 11.92
CA ILE A 107 -13.02 2.79 11.44
C ILE A 107 -12.08 3.05 12.61
N LEU A 108 -11.09 2.19 12.77
CA LEU A 108 -9.97 2.38 13.70
C LEU A 108 -8.71 2.74 12.91
N TRP A 109 -8.23 3.97 13.12
CA TRP A 109 -7.05 4.51 12.45
C TRP A 109 -5.80 4.18 13.26
N LEU A 110 -4.94 3.31 12.75
CA LEU A 110 -3.79 2.76 13.45
C LEU A 110 -2.48 3.09 12.72
N ARG A 111 -1.51 3.61 13.45
CA ARG A 111 -0.18 3.85 12.92
C ARG A 111 0.67 2.57 13.04
N VAL A 112 1.30 2.17 11.93
CA VAL A 112 2.22 1.03 11.90
C VAL A 112 3.68 1.47 11.95
N GLY A 113 4.56 0.55 12.38
CA GLY A 113 5.98 0.79 12.50
C GLY A 113 6.76 0.77 11.18
N GLY A 114 6.14 0.31 10.10
CA GLY A 114 6.73 0.28 8.75
C GLY A 114 7.34 -1.07 8.35
N VAL A 115 7.23 -2.10 9.18
CA VAL A 115 7.73 -3.46 8.88
C VAL A 115 6.79 -4.58 9.34
N ASP A 116 5.86 -4.29 10.26
CA ASP A 116 4.95 -5.27 10.84
C ASP A 116 3.57 -4.67 11.16
N LEU A 117 2.64 -5.55 11.53
CA LEU A 117 1.32 -5.24 12.06
C LEU A 117 1.18 -5.73 13.51
N ALA A 118 2.22 -5.53 14.34
CA ALA A 118 2.27 -6.01 15.72
C ALA A 118 1.13 -5.48 16.61
N CYS A 119 0.47 -4.39 16.21
CA CYS A 119 -0.74 -3.87 16.86
C CYS A 119 -1.99 -4.74 16.66
N LEU A 120 -1.95 -5.74 15.76
CA LEU A 120 -3.06 -6.62 15.43
C LEU A 120 -2.75 -8.06 15.87
N ALA A 121 -3.75 -8.71 16.48
CA ALA A 121 -3.66 -10.11 16.89
C ALA A 121 -3.66 -11.05 15.67
N ASN A 122 -3.12 -12.26 15.86
CA ASN A 122 -3.28 -13.35 14.90
C ASN A 122 -4.76 -13.68 14.70
N ASP A 123 -5.12 -14.12 13.50
CA ASP A 123 -6.44 -14.67 13.20
C ASP A 123 -7.63 -13.73 13.59
N SER A 124 -7.42 -12.40 13.47
CA SER A 124 -8.36 -11.37 13.92
C SER A 124 -9.22 -10.76 12.80
N ALA A 125 -8.87 -10.95 11.54
CA ALA A 125 -9.56 -10.31 10.41
C ALA A 125 -10.15 -11.32 9.42
N ASN A 126 -11.24 -10.93 8.74
CA ASN A 126 -11.85 -11.69 7.65
C ASN A 126 -11.22 -11.39 6.30
N PHE A 127 -10.78 -10.12 6.11
CA PHE A 127 -10.23 -9.64 4.87
C PHE A 127 -9.05 -8.71 5.11
N SER A 128 -8.00 -8.83 4.32
CA SER A 128 -6.89 -7.89 4.30
C SER A 128 -6.69 -7.34 2.88
N PHE A 129 -6.56 -6.03 2.79
CA PHE A 129 -6.47 -5.30 1.53
C PHE A 129 -5.30 -4.33 1.54
N SER A 130 -4.61 -4.19 0.40
CA SER A 130 -3.61 -3.15 0.17
C SER A 130 -3.58 -2.72 -1.29
N TYR A 131 -3.70 -1.42 -1.54
CA TYR A 131 -3.66 -0.83 -2.87
C TYR A 131 -2.74 0.37 -2.92
N LEU A 132 -1.90 0.46 -3.95
CA LEU A 132 -0.92 1.53 -4.19
C LEU A 132 0.05 1.77 -3.01
N MET A 133 0.27 0.76 -2.14
CA MET A 133 1.19 0.88 -1.00
C MET A 133 2.43 0.00 -1.16
N LEU A 134 2.27 -1.32 -1.40
CA LEU A 134 3.40 -2.25 -1.49
C LEU A 134 4.37 -1.87 -2.63
N GLN A 135 3.85 -1.29 -3.71
CA GLN A 135 4.66 -0.78 -4.82
C GLN A 135 5.60 0.36 -4.44
N HIS A 136 5.38 1.03 -3.31
CA HIS A 136 6.18 2.14 -2.82
C HIS A 136 7.20 1.74 -1.76
N LEU A 137 7.23 0.49 -1.37
CA LEU A 137 8.19 0.01 -0.37
C LEU A 137 9.61 -0.06 -0.95
N PRO A 138 10.61 0.45 -0.23
CA PRO A 138 11.97 0.63 -0.74
C PRO A 138 12.74 -0.69 -0.93
N SER A 139 12.21 -1.81 -0.47
CA SER A 139 12.82 -3.13 -0.65
C SER A 139 11.79 -4.25 -0.69
N GLU A 140 12.16 -5.35 -1.34
CA GLU A 140 11.35 -6.57 -1.43
C GLU A 140 11.10 -7.17 -0.04
N GLU A 141 12.11 -7.14 0.85
CA GLU A 141 12.00 -7.68 2.22
C GLU A 141 10.92 -6.98 3.03
N MET A 142 10.76 -5.67 2.87
CA MET A 142 9.69 -4.92 3.53
C MET A 142 8.32 -5.34 3.00
N ALA A 143 8.19 -5.51 1.69
CA ALA A 143 6.95 -6.00 1.09
C ALA A 143 6.63 -7.42 1.57
N PHE A 144 7.63 -8.30 1.62
CA PHE A 144 7.46 -9.67 2.13
C PHE A 144 7.07 -9.69 3.60
N SER A 145 7.62 -8.78 4.42
CA SER A 145 7.23 -8.65 5.82
C SER A 145 5.75 -8.30 5.94
N TYR A 146 5.29 -7.29 5.23
CA TYR A 146 3.87 -6.91 5.25
C TYR A 146 2.93 -7.99 4.71
N ILE A 147 3.31 -8.70 3.65
CA ILE A 147 2.50 -9.80 3.12
C ILE A 147 2.36 -10.94 4.14
N ARG A 148 3.46 -11.30 4.85
CA ARG A 148 3.38 -12.27 5.97
C ARG A 148 2.43 -11.79 7.05
N GLU A 149 2.51 -10.53 7.42
CA GLU A 149 1.65 -9.94 8.43
C GLU A 149 0.17 -9.88 8.00
N MET A 150 -0.10 -9.53 6.73
CA MET A 150 -1.45 -9.59 6.16
C MET A 150 -2.04 -11.01 6.27
N LEU A 151 -1.23 -12.04 6.02
CA LEU A 151 -1.65 -13.43 6.18
C LEU A 151 -1.77 -13.84 7.66
N ARG A 152 -0.87 -13.36 8.53
CA ARG A 152 -0.90 -13.65 9.96
C ARG A 152 -2.19 -13.19 10.63
N VAL A 153 -2.60 -11.96 10.33
CA VAL A 153 -3.80 -11.35 10.93
C VAL A 153 -5.11 -11.93 10.39
N LEU A 154 -5.10 -12.58 9.23
CA LEU A 154 -6.27 -13.25 8.71
C LEU A 154 -6.61 -14.50 9.53
N ARG A 155 -7.88 -14.69 9.85
CA ARG A 155 -8.40 -15.96 10.35
C ARG A 155 -8.34 -17.04 9.28
N PRO A 156 -8.30 -18.34 9.66
CA PRO A 156 -8.46 -19.42 8.69
C PRO A 156 -9.73 -19.22 7.85
N GLY A 157 -9.61 -19.35 6.53
CA GLY A 157 -10.68 -19.01 5.57
C GLY A 157 -10.82 -17.52 5.26
N GLY A 158 -10.10 -16.65 5.95
CA GLY A 158 -10.05 -15.22 5.62
C GLY A 158 -9.32 -14.96 4.31
N ALA A 159 -9.66 -13.86 3.65
CA ALA A 159 -9.19 -13.54 2.32
C ALA A 159 -8.21 -12.38 2.28
N PHE A 160 -7.38 -12.33 1.24
CA PHE A 160 -6.51 -11.20 0.95
C PHE A 160 -6.63 -10.75 -0.50
N LEU A 161 -6.45 -9.46 -0.71
CA LEU A 161 -6.30 -8.83 -2.01
C LEU A 161 -5.30 -7.69 -1.89
N PHE A 162 -4.17 -7.79 -2.58
CA PHE A 162 -3.19 -6.72 -2.59
C PHE A 162 -2.57 -6.50 -3.96
N GLN A 163 -2.24 -5.24 -4.23
CA GLN A 163 -1.53 -4.83 -5.41
C GLN A 163 -0.03 -4.72 -5.11
N PHE A 164 0.80 -5.11 -6.07
CA PHE A 164 2.26 -4.98 -6.02
C PHE A 164 2.82 -4.57 -7.38
N ASN A 165 4.08 -4.11 -7.41
CA ASN A 165 4.78 -3.85 -8.65
C ASN A 165 5.40 -5.16 -9.16
N GLY A 166 4.76 -5.77 -10.17
CA GLY A 166 5.19 -7.01 -10.81
C GLY A 166 6.08 -6.80 -12.04
N SER A 167 6.40 -5.56 -12.41
CA SER A 167 7.16 -5.28 -13.62
C SER A 167 8.60 -5.78 -13.52
N HIS A 168 9.13 -6.23 -14.64
CA HIS A 168 10.56 -6.46 -14.75
C HIS A 168 11.30 -5.14 -14.60
N LYS A 169 12.43 -5.14 -13.86
CA LYS A 169 13.26 -3.92 -13.66
C LYS A 169 13.59 -3.32 -15.03
N PRO A 170 13.19 -2.07 -15.32
CA PRO A 170 13.53 -1.47 -16.59
C PRO A 170 15.06 -1.39 -16.71
N THR A 171 15.60 -1.73 -17.87
CA THR A 171 17.01 -1.56 -18.19
C THR A 171 17.30 -0.07 -18.29
N MET A 172 17.74 0.53 -17.19
CA MET A 172 18.11 1.95 -17.18
C MET A 172 19.51 2.14 -17.80
N SER A 173 19.68 3.22 -18.55
CA SER A 173 21.00 3.63 -19.05
C SER A 173 21.97 3.86 -17.88
N LEU A 174 23.28 3.77 -18.14
CA LEU A 174 24.29 4.02 -17.11
C LEU A 174 24.14 5.42 -16.47
N ARG A 175 23.84 6.45 -17.29
CA ARG A 175 23.58 7.81 -16.81
C ARG A 175 22.36 7.87 -15.89
N GLY A 176 21.27 7.20 -16.26
CA GLY A 176 20.06 7.11 -15.42
C GLY A 176 20.35 6.40 -14.10
N ARG A 177 21.10 5.31 -14.10
CA ARG A 177 21.52 4.59 -12.87
C ARG A 177 22.34 5.47 -11.94
N LEU A 178 23.28 6.24 -12.47
CA LEU A 178 24.12 7.16 -11.68
C LEU A 178 23.28 8.32 -11.10
N ALA A 179 22.42 8.94 -11.92
CA ALA A 179 21.53 10.03 -11.49
C ALA A 179 20.62 9.58 -10.34
N TRP A 180 19.96 8.45 -10.51
CA TRP A 180 19.11 7.89 -9.43
C TRP A 180 19.93 7.43 -8.23
N GLY A 181 21.15 6.92 -8.42
CA GLY A 181 22.04 6.57 -7.32
C GLY A 181 22.36 7.75 -6.41
N MET A 182 22.61 8.93 -6.98
CA MET A 182 22.83 10.16 -6.21
C MET A 182 21.58 10.59 -5.44
N VAL A 183 20.43 10.60 -6.09
CA VAL A 183 19.12 10.95 -5.47
C VAL A 183 18.81 9.99 -4.32
N ASP A 184 19.05 8.69 -4.49
CA ASP A 184 18.79 7.66 -3.48
C ASP A 184 19.77 7.69 -2.32
N ALA A 185 21.04 8.06 -2.57
CA ALA A 185 22.02 8.25 -1.52
C ALA A 185 21.61 9.40 -0.59
N LEU A 186 21.18 10.53 -1.15
CA LEU A 186 20.67 11.67 -0.39
C LEU A 186 19.38 11.33 0.36
N TRP A 187 18.48 10.59 -0.26
CA TRP A 187 17.27 10.10 0.41
C TRP A 187 17.61 9.19 1.59
N SER A 188 18.53 8.25 1.39
CA SER A 188 18.98 7.32 2.43
C SER A 188 19.72 8.03 3.57
N ALA A 189 20.36 9.17 3.27
CA ALA A 189 20.98 10.07 4.24
C ALA A 189 19.95 10.99 4.96
N GLN A 190 18.65 10.84 4.70
CA GLN A 190 17.56 11.69 5.24
C GLN A 190 17.59 13.15 4.78
N LEU A 191 18.31 13.46 3.73
CA LEU A 191 18.40 14.80 3.13
C LEU A 191 17.32 14.97 2.05
N LEU A 192 16.04 14.84 2.45
CA LEU A 192 14.90 14.76 1.52
C LEU A 192 14.78 15.97 0.60
N SER A 193 14.96 17.19 1.15
CA SER A 193 14.89 18.42 0.33
C SER A 193 16.02 18.49 -0.70
N LEU A 194 17.22 18.06 -0.32
CA LEU A 194 18.38 18.01 -1.22
C LEU A 194 18.22 16.92 -2.26
N SER A 195 17.70 15.74 -1.90
CA SER A 195 17.37 14.65 -2.81
C SER A 195 16.41 15.13 -3.92
N ARG A 196 15.36 15.85 -3.57
CA ARG A 196 14.38 16.41 -4.52
C ARG A 196 14.99 17.51 -5.40
N LYS A 197 15.82 18.41 -4.83
CA LYS A 197 16.55 19.43 -5.61
C LYS A 197 17.52 18.79 -6.60
N THR A 198 18.25 17.77 -6.18
CA THR A 198 19.18 17.03 -7.05
C THR A 198 18.43 16.32 -8.18
N ALA A 199 17.27 15.72 -7.91
CA ALA A 199 16.42 15.14 -8.95
C ALA A 199 16.05 16.18 -10.00
N SER A 200 15.56 17.35 -9.58
CA SER A 200 15.24 18.48 -10.49
C SER A 200 16.44 18.91 -11.35
N LEU A 201 17.61 19.09 -10.74
CA LEU A 201 18.85 19.49 -11.45
C LEU A 201 19.31 18.45 -12.48
N LEU A 202 19.02 17.17 -12.24
CA LEU A 202 19.35 16.07 -13.15
C LEU A 202 18.25 15.80 -14.20
N GLY A 203 17.22 16.66 -14.29
CA GLY A 203 16.10 16.49 -15.22
C GLY A 203 15.17 15.33 -14.85
N LEU A 204 15.21 14.89 -13.59
CA LEU A 204 14.29 13.88 -13.05
C LEU A 204 13.13 14.58 -12.35
N ASP A 205 11.96 13.94 -12.34
CA ASP A 205 10.80 14.47 -11.61
C ASP A 205 11.05 14.44 -10.09
N PRO A 206 11.09 15.61 -9.41
CA PRO A 206 11.30 15.69 -7.96
C PRO A 206 10.22 14.97 -7.13
N ALA A 207 9.00 14.81 -7.68
CA ALA A 207 7.93 14.10 -7.02
C ALA A 207 8.23 12.60 -6.90
N THR A 208 9.01 12.05 -7.84
CA THR A 208 9.45 10.65 -7.84
C THR A 208 10.78 10.42 -7.12
N ALA A 209 11.38 11.47 -6.52
CA ALA A 209 12.62 11.34 -5.78
C ALA A 209 12.44 10.46 -4.54
N GLY A 210 13.35 9.48 -4.40
CA GLY A 210 13.40 8.58 -3.26
C GLY A 210 12.81 7.19 -3.52
N LYS A 211 13.32 6.24 -2.75
CA LYS A 211 12.92 4.82 -2.86
C LYS A 211 11.51 4.55 -2.38
N SER A 212 10.96 5.39 -1.51
CA SER A 212 9.59 5.31 -1.04
C SER A 212 8.53 5.62 -2.11
N TRP A 213 8.94 6.21 -3.22
CA TRP A 213 8.03 6.45 -4.36
C TRP A 213 8.17 5.37 -5.44
N ARG A 214 9.41 5.03 -5.79
CA ARG A 214 9.68 4.10 -6.90
C ARG A 214 9.56 2.62 -6.51
N GLY A 215 9.75 2.33 -5.22
CA GLY A 215 9.62 1.00 -4.64
C GLY A 215 10.48 -0.09 -5.27
N ALA A 216 10.18 -1.32 -4.90
CA ALA A 216 10.79 -2.53 -5.44
C ALA A 216 9.82 -3.26 -6.38
N ALA A 217 10.35 -3.79 -7.48
CA ALA A 217 9.61 -4.72 -8.34
C ALA A 217 9.82 -6.16 -7.82
N ILE A 218 8.72 -6.92 -7.71
CA ILE A 218 8.72 -8.28 -7.16
C ILE A 218 8.11 -9.23 -8.19
N SER A 219 8.72 -10.39 -8.40
CA SER A 219 8.15 -11.35 -9.32
C SER A 219 6.90 -12.04 -8.73
N ALA A 220 5.94 -12.35 -9.58
CA ALA A 220 4.72 -13.06 -9.20
C ALA A 220 5.03 -14.43 -8.56
N ASN A 221 6.04 -15.13 -9.05
CA ASN A 221 6.48 -16.42 -8.49
C ASN A 221 6.98 -16.27 -7.04
N CYS A 222 7.72 -15.20 -6.72
CA CYS A 222 8.15 -14.92 -5.35
C CYS A 222 6.95 -14.63 -4.43
N ILE A 223 5.97 -13.87 -4.93
CA ILE A 223 4.73 -13.60 -4.19
C ILE A 223 3.95 -14.90 -3.94
N ALA A 224 3.75 -15.72 -4.97
CA ALA A 224 3.04 -17.00 -4.84
C ALA A 224 3.71 -17.94 -3.84
N ALA A 225 5.04 -18.10 -3.93
CA ALA A 225 5.81 -18.91 -2.99
C ALA A 225 5.73 -18.37 -1.56
N LEU A 226 5.81 -17.06 -1.38
CA LEU A 226 5.69 -16.41 -0.06
C LEU A 226 4.30 -16.65 0.55
N VAL A 227 3.24 -16.45 -0.22
CA VAL A 227 1.86 -16.68 0.22
C VAL A 227 1.68 -18.14 0.63
N GLN A 228 2.13 -19.09 -0.19
CA GLN A 228 2.02 -20.51 0.10
C GLN A 228 2.80 -20.92 1.36
N ALA A 229 4.03 -20.43 1.52
CA ALA A 229 4.87 -20.72 2.69
C ALA A 229 4.27 -20.18 4.01
N ASN A 230 3.36 -19.20 3.94
CA ASN A 230 2.69 -18.59 5.09
C ASN A 230 1.22 -19.04 5.23
N GLY A 231 0.87 -20.20 4.67
CA GLY A 231 -0.45 -20.81 4.82
C GLY A 231 -1.55 -20.19 3.95
N GLY A 232 -1.19 -19.38 2.96
CA GLY A 232 -2.13 -18.86 1.98
C GLY A 232 -2.32 -19.79 0.78
N GLU A 233 -3.39 -19.56 0.05
CA GLU A 233 -3.68 -20.15 -1.27
C GLU A 233 -4.01 -19.01 -2.23
N VAL A 234 -3.20 -18.88 -3.28
CA VAL A 234 -3.46 -17.91 -4.34
C VAL A 234 -4.60 -18.42 -5.21
N ARG A 235 -5.61 -17.62 -5.43
CA ARG A 235 -6.76 -17.89 -6.30
C ARG A 235 -6.62 -17.23 -7.67
N GLU A 236 -6.12 -15.99 -7.68
CA GLU A 236 -5.97 -15.18 -8.90
C GLU A 236 -4.77 -14.24 -8.75
N MET A 237 -4.04 -14.03 -9.85
CA MET A 237 -2.94 -13.07 -9.91
C MET A 237 -2.96 -12.28 -11.23
N PRO A 238 -3.93 -11.39 -11.43
CA PRO A 238 -4.04 -10.61 -12.64
C PRO A 238 -2.96 -9.53 -12.75
N GLY A 239 -2.58 -9.19 -13.98
CA GLY A 239 -1.60 -8.14 -14.27
C GLY A 239 -0.15 -8.54 -14.02
N GLU A 240 0.17 -9.83 -13.96
CA GLU A 240 1.55 -10.31 -13.84
C GLU A 240 2.45 -9.66 -14.90
N GLY A 241 3.67 -9.26 -14.50
CA GLY A 241 4.62 -8.59 -15.36
C GLY A 241 4.37 -7.08 -15.57
N THR A 242 3.32 -6.52 -14.98
CA THR A 242 2.99 -5.09 -15.05
C THR A 242 3.29 -4.34 -13.75
N PRO A 243 3.37 -3.00 -13.78
CA PRO A 243 3.52 -2.20 -12.55
C PRO A 243 2.34 -2.36 -11.57
N ILE A 244 1.18 -2.81 -12.08
CA ILE A 244 -0.05 -2.97 -11.30
C ILE A 244 -0.48 -4.44 -11.39
N ALA A 245 0.29 -5.31 -10.74
CA ALA A 245 -0.06 -6.70 -10.55
C ALA A 245 -0.84 -6.88 -9.24
N TRP A 246 -1.77 -7.82 -9.23
CA TRP A 246 -2.61 -8.13 -8.07
C TRP A 246 -2.38 -9.56 -7.61
N CYS A 247 -2.59 -9.82 -6.33
CA CYS A 247 -2.65 -11.14 -5.77
C CYS A 247 -3.89 -11.26 -4.89
N CYS A 248 -4.76 -12.20 -5.23
CA CYS A 248 -5.98 -12.53 -4.50
C CYS A 248 -5.94 -13.99 -4.03
N GLY A 249 -6.42 -14.24 -2.83
CA GLY A 249 -6.51 -15.59 -2.30
C GLY A 249 -7.08 -15.67 -0.91
N VAL A 250 -6.91 -16.82 -0.29
CA VAL A 250 -7.45 -17.13 1.04
C VAL A 250 -6.37 -17.70 1.95
N LYS A 251 -6.48 -17.50 3.24
CA LYS A 251 -5.72 -18.25 4.24
C LYS A 251 -6.34 -19.62 4.40
N LYS A 252 -5.53 -20.68 4.24
CA LYS A 252 -6.01 -22.06 4.37
C LYS A 252 -6.60 -22.33 5.75
N VAL A 253 -7.66 -23.10 5.79
CA VAL A 253 -8.16 -23.67 7.03
C VAL A 253 -7.13 -24.72 7.47
N ARG A 254 -6.70 -24.66 8.73
CA ARG A 254 -5.84 -25.71 9.28
C ARG A 254 -6.67 -26.99 9.36
N ALA A 255 -6.17 -28.05 8.75
CA ALA A 255 -6.75 -29.37 8.86
C ALA A 255 -6.62 -29.89 10.31
#